data_930d7f15729df907360c1dc86b52d1f0
#
_entry.id   930d7f15729df907360c1dc86b52d1f0
#
_cell.length_a   1.000
_cell.length_b   1.000
_cell.length_c   1.000
_cell.angle_alpha   90.00
_cell.angle_beta   90.00
_cell.angle_gamma   90.00
#
_symmetry.space_group_name_H-M   'P 1'
#
loop_
_entity.id
_entity.type
_entity.pdbx_description
1 polymer ?
#
loop_
_entity_poly.entity_id
_entity_poly.type
_entity_poly.pdbx_seq_one_letter_code
_entity_poly.pdbx_strand_id
1 'polypeptide(L)'
;LLGGQSIDRVDAEVYERIRAATLTRVRGTVQADILKEDQAQNTCIFSTEFALRMMGDMQEFFVKNGVRNFYSVSISGYHIAEAGANPISQLAFTLANGFTFVEYYLSRGMAVDDFAHNLSFFFSNGIDAEYAVIGRVARRIWATALRDRYGASERSQKLKYHIQTSG
;
A
#
# COMPACT_ATOMS: atom_id res chain seq x y z
N LEU A 1 12.48 21.83 -12.68
CA LEU A 1 13.68 21.54 -13.01
C LEU A 1 14.65 22.13 -11.99
N LEU A 2 14.89 21.35 -10.96
CA LEU A 2 15.52 21.73 -9.71
C LEU A 2 17.07 21.56 -9.76
N GLY A 3 17.70 21.81 -10.90
CA GLY A 3 19.14 21.70 -11.04
C GLY A 3 19.69 20.28 -11.16
N GLY A 4 18.83 19.29 -11.43
CA GLY A 4 19.27 17.92 -11.65
C GLY A 4 20.10 17.77 -12.94
N GLN A 5 21.08 16.89 -12.90
CA GLN A 5 21.87 16.52 -14.08
C GLN A 5 21.30 15.22 -14.67
N SER A 6 21.32 15.11 -16.01
CA SER A 6 20.94 13.86 -16.66
C SER A 6 22.06 12.82 -16.57
N ILE A 7 21.72 11.54 -16.73
CA ILE A 7 22.66 10.41 -16.63
C ILE A 7 23.86 10.54 -17.58
N ASP A 8 23.67 11.15 -18.74
CA ASP A 8 24.69 11.40 -19.77
C ASP A 8 25.69 12.53 -19.41
N ARG A 9 25.42 13.26 -18.32
CA ARG A 9 26.27 14.34 -17.81
C ARG A 9 26.95 14.04 -16.48
N VAL A 10 26.75 12.84 -15.97
CA VAL A 10 27.28 12.39 -14.68
C VAL A 10 28.03 11.08 -14.92
N ASP A 11 29.17 10.90 -14.24
CA ASP A 11 29.90 9.64 -14.25
C ASP A 11 28.98 8.50 -13.83
N ALA A 12 29.03 7.37 -14.54
CA ALA A 12 28.11 6.24 -14.36
C ALA A 12 28.19 5.64 -12.95
N GLU A 13 29.38 5.54 -12.37
CA GLU A 13 29.57 5.01 -11.02
C GLU A 13 29.00 5.96 -9.98
N VAL A 14 29.21 7.26 -10.16
CA VAL A 14 28.62 8.30 -9.29
C VAL A 14 27.10 8.28 -9.39
N TYR A 15 26.54 8.15 -10.60
CA TYR A 15 25.10 8.05 -10.82
C TYR A 15 24.49 6.84 -10.09
N GLU A 16 25.05 5.64 -10.26
CA GLU A 16 24.53 4.43 -9.63
C GLU A 16 24.64 4.48 -8.09
N ARG A 17 25.70 5.04 -7.54
CA ARG A 17 25.84 5.27 -6.12
C ARG A 17 24.76 6.22 -5.57
N ILE A 18 24.50 7.33 -6.26
CA ILE A 18 23.46 8.29 -5.86
C ILE A 18 22.08 7.64 -6.00
N ARG A 19 21.81 6.93 -7.09
CA ARG A 19 20.58 6.20 -7.33
C ARG A 19 20.27 5.21 -6.21
N ALA A 20 21.21 4.33 -5.88
CA ALA A 20 21.07 3.35 -4.81
C ALA A 20 20.80 4.02 -3.44
N ALA A 21 21.56 5.07 -3.11
CA ALA A 21 21.36 5.84 -1.88
C ALA A 21 20.00 6.55 -1.86
N THR A 22 19.51 7.03 -3.00
CA THR A 22 18.20 7.68 -3.11
C THR A 22 17.07 6.68 -2.88
N LEU A 23 17.10 5.51 -3.53
CA LEU A 23 16.08 4.47 -3.40
C LEU A 23 15.87 4.02 -1.95
N THR A 24 16.94 3.95 -1.16
CA THR A 24 16.84 3.57 0.26
C THR A 24 16.34 4.70 1.18
N ARG A 25 16.37 5.95 0.75
CA ARG A 25 16.05 7.12 1.58
C ARG A 25 14.79 7.85 1.16
N VAL A 26 14.39 7.75 -0.11
CA VAL A 26 13.21 8.46 -0.64
C VAL A 26 11.95 8.09 0.15
N ARG A 27 11.10 9.10 0.36
CA ARG A 27 9.82 8.96 1.04
C ARG A 27 8.69 9.35 0.11
N GLY A 28 7.62 8.60 0.14
CA GLY A 28 6.45 8.88 -0.66
C GLY A 28 5.45 7.73 -0.65
N THR A 29 4.45 7.86 -1.48
CA THR A 29 3.40 6.86 -1.66
C THR A 29 3.00 6.80 -3.12
N VAL A 30 2.93 5.60 -3.67
CA VAL A 30 2.19 5.37 -4.91
C VAL A 30 0.72 5.24 -4.50
N GLN A 31 -0.12 6.15 -5.00
CA GLN A 31 -1.55 6.15 -4.68
C GLN A 31 -2.36 5.25 -5.64
N ALA A 32 -1.76 4.18 -6.10
CA ALA A 32 -2.44 3.17 -6.89
C ALA A 32 -3.01 2.10 -5.97
N ASP A 33 -4.32 1.96 -5.97
CA ASP A 33 -5.04 0.81 -5.43
C ASP A 33 -6.02 0.35 -6.50
N ILE A 34 -5.56 -0.56 -7.34
CA ILE A 34 -6.31 -1.00 -8.52
C ILE A 34 -7.60 -1.74 -8.16
N LEU A 35 -7.68 -2.33 -6.97
CA LEU A 35 -8.89 -3.02 -6.52
C LEU A 35 -9.98 -2.01 -6.18
N LYS A 36 -9.67 -0.94 -5.44
CA LYS A 36 -10.66 0.11 -5.14
C LYS A 36 -11.05 0.92 -6.38
N GLU A 37 -10.14 1.08 -7.33
CA GLU A 37 -10.44 1.77 -8.59
C GLU A 37 -11.53 1.03 -9.39
N ASP A 38 -11.47 -0.30 -9.41
CA ASP A 38 -12.51 -1.13 -10.01
C ASP A 38 -13.79 -1.13 -9.18
N GLN A 39 -13.68 -1.33 -7.87
CA GLN A 39 -14.82 -1.50 -6.96
C GLN A 39 -15.61 -0.21 -6.69
N ALA A 40 -14.94 0.94 -6.61
CA ALA A 40 -15.54 2.17 -6.10
C ALA A 40 -15.54 3.35 -7.09
N GLN A 41 -14.65 3.36 -8.07
CA GLN A 41 -14.48 4.49 -8.98
C GLN A 41 -14.79 4.16 -10.43
N ASN A 42 -14.74 2.87 -10.81
CA ASN A 42 -14.92 2.41 -12.20
C ASN A 42 -14.00 3.17 -13.18
N THR A 43 -12.75 3.39 -12.77
CA THR A 43 -11.75 4.18 -13.51
C THR A 43 -10.62 3.33 -14.08
N CYS A 44 -10.73 2.00 -13.98
CA CYS A 44 -9.71 1.09 -14.51
C CYS A 44 -9.64 1.17 -16.03
N ILE A 45 -8.44 1.47 -16.55
CA ILE A 45 -8.12 1.42 -17.99
C ILE A 45 -7.47 0.10 -18.40
N PHE A 46 -7.06 -0.70 -17.45
CA PHE A 46 -6.49 -2.03 -17.65
C PHE A 46 -7.34 -3.10 -16.97
N SER A 47 -7.21 -4.36 -17.40
CA SER A 47 -7.82 -5.46 -16.66
C SER A 47 -7.24 -5.57 -15.25
N THR A 48 -8.04 -6.05 -14.31
CA THR A 48 -7.61 -6.25 -12.92
C THR A 48 -6.38 -7.17 -12.82
N GLU A 49 -6.32 -8.21 -13.65
CA GLU A 49 -5.18 -9.13 -13.73
C GLU A 49 -3.88 -8.40 -14.14
N PHE A 50 -3.94 -7.60 -15.21
CA PHE A 50 -2.79 -6.84 -15.67
C PHE A 50 -2.34 -5.80 -14.63
N ALA A 51 -3.29 -5.10 -14.03
CA ALA A 51 -3.02 -4.12 -13.00
C ALA A 51 -2.39 -4.75 -11.74
N LEU A 52 -2.86 -5.91 -11.29
CA LEU A 52 -2.23 -6.68 -10.21
C LEU A 52 -0.80 -7.09 -10.57
N ARG A 53 -0.55 -7.48 -11.82
CA ARG A 53 0.81 -7.80 -12.27
C ARG A 53 1.74 -6.60 -12.16
N MET A 54 1.30 -5.42 -12.61
CA MET A 54 2.06 -4.18 -12.45
C MET A 54 2.35 -3.86 -10.99
N MET A 55 1.37 -4.03 -10.10
CA MET A 55 1.57 -3.83 -8.66
C MET A 55 2.60 -4.82 -8.09
N GLY A 56 2.56 -6.06 -8.53
CA GLY A 56 3.55 -7.07 -8.15
C GLY A 56 4.95 -6.74 -8.62
N ASP A 57 5.12 -6.31 -9.87
CA ASP A 57 6.41 -5.92 -10.44
C ASP A 57 7.02 -4.73 -9.69
N MET A 58 6.19 -3.75 -9.35
CA MET A 58 6.60 -2.61 -8.53
C MET A 58 7.03 -3.05 -7.14
N GLN A 59 6.28 -3.94 -6.49
CA GLN A 59 6.63 -4.44 -5.15
C GLN A 59 7.92 -5.25 -5.17
N GLU A 60 8.13 -6.09 -6.17
CA GLU A 60 9.41 -6.79 -6.34
C GLU A 60 10.58 -5.83 -6.52
N PHE A 61 10.39 -4.78 -7.31
CA PHE A 61 11.40 -3.72 -7.45
C PHE A 61 11.73 -3.08 -6.11
N PHE A 62 10.73 -2.79 -5.27
CA PHE A 62 10.92 -2.22 -3.94
C PHE A 62 11.73 -3.15 -3.04
N VAL A 63 11.38 -4.43 -3.01
CA VAL A 63 12.10 -5.45 -2.22
C VAL A 63 13.55 -5.57 -2.70
N LYS A 64 13.76 -5.74 -4.01
CA LYS A 64 15.10 -5.91 -4.61
C LYS A 64 16.03 -4.71 -4.39
N ASN A 65 15.48 -3.50 -4.35
CA ASN A 65 16.26 -2.27 -4.21
C ASN A 65 16.27 -1.69 -2.78
N GLY A 66 15.70 -2.38 -1.80
CA GLY A 66 15.67 -1.94 -0.41
C GLY A 66 14.88 -0.64 -0.18
N VAL A 67 13.82 -0.39 -0.94
CA VAL A 67 12.95 0.78 -0.82
C VAL A 67 12.07 0.63 0.42
N ARG A 68 12.44 1.28 1.51
CA ARG A 68 11.81 1.06 2.83
C ARG A 68 10.84 2.16 3.27
N ASN A 69 11.02 3.37 2.77
CA ASN A 69 10.30 4.55 3.24
C ASN A 69 9.25 5.01 2.23
N PHE A 70 8.96 4.22 1.23
CA PHE A 70 8.00 4.50 0.20
C PHE A 70 6.88 3.45 0.22
N TYR A 71 5.63 3.89 0.27
CA TYR A 71 4.50 2.98 0.20
C TYR A 71 4.20 2.61 -1.25
N SER A 72 4.14 1.31 -1.52
CA SER A 72 3.86 0.77 -2.86
C SER A 72 2.38 0.86 -3.22
N VAL A 73 1.52 0.96 -2.23
CA VAL A 73 0.07 1.07 -2.39
C VAL A 73 -0.53 1.82 -1.21
N SER A 74 -1.59 2.58 -1.48
CA SER A 74 -2.48 3.12 -0.47
C SER A 74 -3.83 2.41 -0.58
N ILE A 75 -4.01 1.35 0.20
CA ILE A 75 -5.23 0.52 0.20
C ILE A 75 -6.36 1.34 0.78
N SER A 76 -7.29 1.75 -0.09
CA SER A 76 -8.17 2.87 0.21
C SER A 76 -9.63 2.46 0.44
N GLY A 77 -10.04 2.51 1.69
CA GLY A 77 -11.45 2.49 2.09
C GLY A 77 -12.16 3.82 1.90
N TYR A 78 -11.42 4.93 1.80
CA TYR A 78 -12.00 6.26 1.59
C TYR A 78 -12.94 6.28 0.37
N HIS A 79 -12.47 5.82 -0.78
CA HIS A 79 -13.27 5.82 -2.01
C HIS A 79 -14.45 4.85 -1.93
N ILE A 80 -14.30 3.75 -1.21
CA ILE A 80 -15.38 2.78 -0.96
C ILE A 80 -16.48 3.44 -0.10
N ALA A 81 -16.11 4.24 0.90
CA ALA A 81 -17.06 5.02 1.69
C ALA A 81 -17.75 6.10 0.85
N GLU A 82 -17.01 6.83 0.00
CA GLU A 82 -17.57 7.83 -0.91
C GLU A 82 -18.54 7.21 -1.94
N ALA A 83 -18.34 5.94 -2.29
CA ALA A 83 -19.26 5.17 -3.12
C ALA A 83 -20.52 4.69 -2.36
N GLY A 84 -20.66 5.01 -1.07
CA GLY A 84 -21.86 4.76 -0.26
C GLY A 84 -21.73 3.61 0.74
N ALA A 85 -20.54 3.05 0.96
CA ALA A 85 -20.37 2.02 1.97
C ALA A 85 -20.46 2.61 3.39
N ASN A 86 -21.16 1.90 4.28
CA ASN A 86 -21.16 2.22 5.71
C ASN A 86 -19.80 1.88 6.35
N PRO A 87 -19.52 2.33 7.58
CA PRO A 87 -18.21 2.11 8.23
C PRO A 87 -17.77 0.65 8.31
N ILE A 88 -18.71 -0.27 8.56
CA ILE A 88 -18.42 -1.71 8.67
C ILE A 88 -18.01 -2.27 7.30
N SER A 89 -18.78 -1.96 6.25
CA SER A 89 -18.49 -2.40 4.89
C SER A 89 -17.20 -1.76 4.35
N GLN A 90 -16.96 -0.48 4.65
CA GLN A 90 -15.70 0.19 4.34
C GLN A 90 -14.51 -0.60 4.90
N LEU A 91 -14.55 -0.91 6.20
CA LEU A 91 -13.48 -1.66 6.86
C LEU A 91 -13.29 -3.05 6.26
N ALA A 92 -14.39 -3.77 6.06
CA ALA A 92 -14.36 -5.14 5.55
C ALA A 92 -13.74 -5.21 4.15
N PHE A 93 -14.18 -4.38 3.22
CA PHE A 93 -13.65 -4.34 1.85
C PHE A 93 -12.20 -3.85 1.81
N THR A 94 -11.86 -2.86 2.61
CA THR A 94 -10.48 -2.36 2.67
C THR A 94 -9.50 -3.43 3.16
N LEU A 95 -9.86 -4.16 4.22
CA LEU A 95 -9.01 -5.25 4.71
C LEU A 95 -8.98 -6.43 3.75
N ALA A 96 -10.09 -6.76 3.09
CA ALA A 96 -10.12 -7.79 2.05
C ALA A 96 -9.16 -7.45 0.90
N ASN A 97 -9.17 -6.20 0.42
CA ASN A 97 -8.20 -5.73 -0.57
C ASN A 97 -6.76 -5.84 -0.06
N GLY A 98 -6.53 -5.47 1.19
CA GLY A 98 -5.22 -5.62 1.83
C GLY A 98 -4.73 -7.06 1.83
N PHE A 99 -5.57 -8.00 2.21
CA PHE A 99 -5.24 -9.43 2.18
C PHE A 99 -5.05 -9.94 0.76
N THR A 100 -5.80 -9.44 -0.22
CA THR A 100 -5.61 -9.79 -1.63
C THR A 100 -4.21 -9.39 -2.11
N PHE A 101 -3.72 -8.20 -1.77
CA PHE A 101 -2.34 -7.80 -2.08
C PHE A 101 -1.32 -8.69 -1.37
N VAL A 102 -1.52 -9.02 -0.08
CA VAL A 102 -0.63 -9.93 0.65
C VAL A 102 -0.56 -11.29 -0.02
N GLU A 103 -1.69 -11.93 -0.30
CA GLU A 103 -1.76 -13.25 -0.95
C GLU A 103 -1.09 -13.20 -2.34
N TYR A 104 -1.35 -12.14 -3.11
CA TYR A 104 -0.77 -11.98 -4.43
C TYR A 104 0.76 -11.85 -4.38
N TYR A 105 1.30 -11.04 -3.46
CA TYR A 105 2.74 -10.89 -3.33
C TYR A 105 3.42 -12.17 -2.80
N LEU A 106 2.77 -12.89 -1.89
CA LEU A 106 3.24 -14.21 -1.45
C LEU A 106 3.25 -15.22 -2.60
N SER A 107 2.23 -15.23 -3.45
CA SER A 107 2.16 -16.13 -4.63
C SER A 107 3.28 -15.87 -5.64
N ARG A 108 3.88 -14.66 -5.62
CA ARG A 108 5.05 -14.29 -6.41
C ARG A 108 6.38 -14.63 -5.74
N GLY A 109 6.35 -15.29 -4.58
CA GLY A 109 7.54 -15.75 -3.86
C GLY A 109 8.20 -14.70 -2.96
N MET A 110 7.56 -13.55 -2.71
CA MET A 110 8.05 -12.57 -1.74
C MET A 110 7.70 -13.00 -0.31
N ALA A 111 8.59 -12.77 0.65
CA ALA A 111 8.27 -13.00 2.06
C ALA A 111 7.47 -11.81 2.64
N VAL A 112 6.51 -12.10 3.53
CA VAL A 112 5.64 -11.06 4.09
C VAL A 112 6.42 -9.93 4.77
N ASP A 113 7.52 -10.24 5.44
CA ASP A 113 8.34 -9.25 6.14
C ASP A 113 9.13 -8.34 5.19
N ASP A 114 9.32 -8.74 3.94
CA ASP A 114 10.02 -7.94 2.94
C ASP A 114 9.14 -6.82 2.36
N PHE A 115 7.82 -7.00 2.34
CA PHE A 115 6.92 -6.02 1.71
C PHE A 115 5.88 -5.37 2.63
N ALA A 116 5.52 -5.99 3.76
CA ALA A 116 4.43 -5.48 4.60
C ALA A 116 4.63 -4.03 5.06
N HIS A 117 5.88 -3.61 5.21
CA HIS A 117 6.20 -2.23 5.58
C HIS A 117 5.94 -1.20 4.46
N ASN A 118 5.80 -1.63 3.21
CA ASN A 118 5.44 -0.79 2.07
C ASN A 118 3.93 -0.64 1.88
N LEU A 119 3.11 -1.39 2.64
CA LEU A 119 1.66 -1.27 2.59
C LEU A 119 1.19 -0.15 3.51
N SER A 120 0.27 0.67 3.03
CA SER A 120 -0.46 1.64 3.83
C SER A 120 -1.94 1.58 3.53
N PHE A 121 -2.75 2.10 4.45
CA PHE A 121 -4.20 2.12 4.35
C PHE A 121 -4.72 3.54 4.41
N PHE A 122 -5.93 3.74 3.92
CA PHE A 122 -6.58 5.02 3.93
C PHE A 122 -8.06 4.85 4.22
N PHE A 123 -8.55 5.46 5.30
CA PHE A 123 -9.95 5.39 5.72
C PHE A 123 -10.62 6.75 5.68
N SER A 124 -11.90 6.78 5.34
CA SER A 124 -12.80 7.88 5.65
C SER A 124 -13.20 7.81 7.11
N ASN A 125 -13.40 8.96 7.73
CA ASN A 125 -13.89 9.10 9.10
C ASN A 125 -14.98 10.18 9.14
N GLY A 126 -16.19 9.78 9.54
CA GLY A 126 -17.34 10.64 9.66
C GLY A 126 -17.83 10.76 11.11
N ILE A 127 -19.10 11.15 11.27
CA ILE A 127 -19.72 11.43 12.57
C ILE A 127 -20.33 10.19 13.24
N ASP A 128 -20.53 9.08 12.52
CA ASP A 128 -21.12 7.88 13.08
C ASP A 128 -20.21 7.27 14.15
N ALA A 129 -20.81 6.66 15.18
CA ALA A 129 -20.08 6.15 16.34
C ALA A 129 -19.05 5.07 15.98
N GLU A 130 -19.30 4.29 14.94
CA GLU A 130 -18.43 3.24 14.44
C GLU A 130 -17.06 3.77 13.96
N TYR A 131 -17.03 4.99 13.46
CA TYR A 131 -15.76 5.61 13.04
C TYR A 131 -14.78 5.82 14.21
N ALA A 132 -15.29 5.98 15.44
CA ALA A 132 -14.41 6.13 16.61
C ALA A 132 -13.55 4.89 16.89
N VAL A 133 -13.94 3.72 16.40
CA VAL A 133 -13.25 2.44 16.64
C VAL A 133 -12.65 1.82 15.38
N ILE A 134 -12.97 2.32 14.18
CA ILE A 134 -12.56 1.70 12.91
C ILE A 134 -11.05 1.40 12.85
N GLY A 135 -10.22 2.36 13.23
CA GLY A 135 -8.77 2.20 13.21
C GLY A 135 -8.25 1.15 14.20
N ARG A 136 -8.85 1.06 15.39
CA ARG A 136 -8.49 0.03 16.39
C ARG A 136 -8.89 -1.36 15.94
N VAL A 137 -10.07 -1.49 15.38
CA VAL A 137 -10.58 -2.76 14.85
C VAL A 137 -9.72 -3.21 13.66
N ALA A 138 -9.42 -2.28 12.72
CA ALA A 138 -8.53 -2.55 11.59
C ALA A 138 -7.17 -3.10 12.05
N ARG A 139 -6.52 -2.43 12.99
CA ARG A 139 -5.22 -2.86 13.54
C ARG A 139 -5.28 -4.23 14.20
N ARG A 140 -6.35 -4.50 14.94
CA ARG A 140 -6.51 -5.80 15.62
C ARG A 140 -6.68 -6.94 14.62
N ILE A 141 -7.57 -6.77 13.63
CA ILE A 141 -7.82 -7.80 12.61
C ILE A 141 -6.55 -8.04 11.80
N TRP A 142 -5.92 -6.96 11.33
CA TRP A 142 -4.70 -7.04 10.54
C TRP A 142 -3.57 -7.75 11.29
N ALA A 143 -3.27 -7.30 12.51
CA ALA A 143 -2.20 -7.90 13.30
C ALA A 143 -2.44 -9.38 13.61
N THR A 144 -3.68 -9.76 13.93
CA THR A 144 -4.06 -11.16 14.18
C THR A 144 -3.84 -12.00 12.92
N ALA A 145 -4.33 -11.53 11.77
CA ALA A 145 -4.19 -12.27 10.52
C ALA A 145 -2.72 -12.38 10.08
N LEU A 146 -1.96 -11.28 10.15
CA LEU A 146 -0.54 -11.27 9.76
C LEU A 146 0.29 -12.22 10.63
N ARG A 147 0.00 -12.26 11.93
CA ARG A 147 0.67 -13.17 12.87
C ARG A 147 0.27 -14.63 12.63
N ASP A 148 -1.03 -14.90 12.67
CA ASP A 148 -1.55 -16.27 12.80
C ASP A 148 -1.61 -17.01 11.46
N ARG A 149 -1.85 -16.30 10.37
CA ARG A 149 -1.96 -16.88 9.03
C ARG A 149 -0.67 -16.78 8.22
N TYR A 150 0.07 -15.69 8.37
CA TYR A 150 1.24 -15.40 7.51
C TYR A 150 2.56 -15.48 8.25
N GLY A 151 2.57 -15.69 9.56
CA GLY A 151 3.80 -15.80 10.36
C GLY A 151 4.65 -14.54 10.39
N ALA A 152 4.03 -13.38 10.19
CA ALA A 152 4.71 -12.10 10.09
C ALA A 152 5.33 -11.65 11.42
N SER A 153 6.48 -10.97 11.35
CA SER A 153 7.12 -10.35 12.50
C SER A 153 6.25 -9.24 13.12
N GLU A 154 6.50 -8.89 14.37
CA GLU A 154 5.79 -7.81 15.08
C GLU A 154 5.77 -6.48 14.32
N ARG A 155 6.84 -6.20 13.57
CA ARG A 155 6.93 -4.99 12.74
C ARG A 155 5.92 -5.02 11.61
N SER A 156 5.80 -6.14 10.93
CA SER A 156 4.91 -6.35 9.78
C SER A 156 3.44 -6.42 10.17
N GLN A 157 3.13 -6.80 11.42
CA GLN A 157 1.78 -6.79 11.97
C GLN A 157 1.21 -5.37 12.18
N LYS A 158 2.04 -4.32 12.08
CA LYS A 158 1.60 -2.94 12.33
C LYS A 158 0.90 -2.36 11.10
N LEU A 159 -0.41 -2.24 11.17
CA LEU A 159 -1.19 -1.53 10.16
C LEU A 159 -0.97 -0.02 10.28
N LYS A 160 -0.48 0.59 9.20
CA LYS A 160 -0.30 2.04 9.05
C LYS A 160 -1.43 2.58 8.20
N TYR A 161 -2.07 3.65 8.65
CA TYR A 161 -3.16 4.25 7.90
C TYR A 161 -3.21 5.76 8.05
N HIS A 162 -3.74 6.39 7.04
CA HIS A 162 -4.19 7.78 7.01
C HIS A 162 -5.71 7.82 7.18
N ILE A 163 -6.23 8.89 7.78
CA ILE A 163 -7.66 9.15 7.91
C ILE A 163 -7.99 10.48 7.22
N GLN A 164 -8.98 10.45 6.37
CA GLN A 164 -9.69 11.62 5.87
C GLN A 164 -10.89 11.86 6.77
N THR A 165 -10.89 12.96 7.50
CA THR A 165 -12.09 13.38 8.26
C THR A 165 -13.03 14.10 7.31
N SER A 166 -14.19 13.51 7.09
CA SER A 166 -15.27 14.09 6.31
C SER A 166 -16.27 14.78 7.26
N GLY A 167 -16.54 16.03 7.02
CA GLY A 167 -17.48 16.83 7.82
C GLY A 167 -18.92 16.65 7.40
#